data_d344f0c7a65cbf075572a5be62b6fc2e
#
_entry.id   d344f0c7a65cbf075572a5be62b6fc2e
#
_cell.length_a   1.000
_cell.length_b   1.000
_cell.length_c   1.000
_cell.angle_alpha   90.00
_cell.angle_beta   90.00
_cell.angle_gamma   90.00
#
_symmetry.space_group_name_H-M   'P 1'
#
loop_
_entity.id
_entity.type
_entity.pdbx_description
1 polymer ?
#
loop_
_entity_poly.entity_id
_entity_poly.type
_entity_poly.pdbx_seq_one_letter_code
_entity_poly.pdbx_strand_id
1 'polypeptide(L)'
;MRKYISCILCFLLLTLCLSGCHGNTQDLSAFEVPETFDTSRQYEITFWAKNDTNATQTTIYKEAIENFESLYPNITVTLKLYTDYGDIYNDVITNISTGTTPNVCITYPDHIATYMTGDNTVVPLDTLFTDETYGLGGSELLFDSPTVDEIIPQFLAECQIGGQYYAVPFMRSTEACYINKTYVEALGYTLPETPTWDFIWEVSEAAMAQDA
;
A
#
# COMPACT_ATOMS: atom_id res chain seq x y z
N MET A 1 -55.55 -2.22 26.85
CA MET A 1 -54.89 -1.19 26.02
C MET A 1 -53.39 -1.01 26.38
N ARG A 2 -53.01 -0.73 27.61
CA ARG A 2 -51.59 -0.48 28.01
C ARG A 2 -50.63 -1.63 27.62
N LYS A 3 -51.02 -2.91 27.78
CA LYS A 3 -50.17 -4.07 27.44
C LYS A 3 -49.93 -4.21 25.92
N TYR A 4 -50.87 -3.86 25.08
CA TYR A 4 -50.71 -3.92 23.64
C TYR A 4 -49.86 -2.79 23.08
N ILE A 5 -49.91 -1.60 23.71
CA ILE A 5 -49.07 -0.48 23.37
C ILE A 5 -47.59 -0.79 23.68
N SER A 6 -47.31 -1.46 24.81
CA SER A 6 -45.97 -1.89 25.17
C SER A 6 -45.40 -2.93 24.20
N CYS A 7 -46.17 -3.89 23.74
CA CYS A 7 -45.77 -4.88 22.74
C CYS A 7 -45.50 -4.25 21.37
N ILE A 8 -46.34 -3.28 20.96
CA ILE A 8 -46.14 -2.57 19.69
C ILE A 8 -44.89 -1.71 19.75
N LEU A 9 -44.61 -1.06 20.88
CA LEU A 9 -43.40 -0.25 21.07
C LEU A 9 -42.13 -1.11 21.08
N CYS A 10 -42.13 -2.30 21.70
CA CYS A 10 -41.04 -3.25 21.64
C CYS A 10 -40.80 -3.79 20.25
N PHE A 11 -41.87 -4.06 19.48
CA PHE A 11 -41.78 -4.54 18.11
C PHE A 11 -41.20 -3.45 17.17
N LEU A 12 -41.60 -2.18 17.38
CA LEU A 12 -41.07 -1.03 16.64
C LEU A 12 -39.59 -0.78 16.95
N LEU A 13 -39.17 -0.96 18.22
CA LEU A 13 -37.76 -0.86 18.62
C LEU A 13 -36.91 -2.01 18.05
N LEU A 14 -37.47 -3.23 17.98
CA LEU A 14 -36.78 -4.37 17.37
C LEU A 14 -36.59 -4.20 15.85
N THR A 15 -37.54 -3.59 15.15
CA THR A 15 -37.42 -3.32 13.71
C THR A 15 -36.42 -2.20 13.39
N LEU A 16 -36.23 -1.25 14.31
CA LEU A 16 -35.20 -0.20 14.19
C LEU A 16 -33.78 -0.73 14.39
N CYS A 17 -33.59 -1.85 15.11
CA CYS A 17 -32.29 -2.50 15.29
C CYS A 17 -31.86 -3.36 14.09
N LEU A 18 -32.76 -3.67 13.15
CA LEU A 18 -32.49 -4.47 11.97
C LEU A 18 -32.04 -3.64 10.74
N SER A 19 -32.05 -2.31 10.84
CA SER A 19 -31.57 -1.42 9.78
C SER A 19 -30.09 -1.02 9.94
N GLY A 20 -29.35 -1.71 10.79
CA GLY A 20 -27.92 -1.51 10.96
C GLY A 20 -27.12 -2.42 10.01
N CYS A 21 -26.25 -1.82 9.25
CA CYS A 21 -25.29 -2.35 8.29
C CYS A 21 -25.82 -2.51 6.86
N HIS A 22 -26.07 -1.40 6.19
CA HIS A 22 -25.78 -1.33 4.77
C HIS A 22 -24.29 -0.95 4.63
N GLY A 23 -23.42 -1.95 4.72
CA GLY A 23 -22.09 -1.83 4.15
C GLY A 23 -22.29 -1.56 2.66
N ASN A 24 -21.53 -0.62 2.11
CA ASN A 24 -21.54 -0.34 0.68
C ASN A 24 -21.04 -1.63 -0.01
N THR A 25 -21.96 -2.47 -0.52
CA THR A 25 -21.66 -3.75 -1.17
C THR A 25 -21.37 -3.55 -2.65
N GLN A 26 -20.65 -2.49 -3.00
CA GLN A 26 -20.17 -2.34 -4.35
C GLN A 26 -19.19 -3.49 -4.62
N ASP A 27 -19.44 -4.25 -5.68
CA ASP A 27 -18.53 -5.32 -6.11
C ASP A 27 -17.26 -4.71 -6.68
N LEU A 28 -16.16 -4.77 -5.91
CA LEU A 28 -14.86 -4.22 -6.32
C LEU A 28 -14.21 -5.06 -7.42
N SER A 29 -14.61 -6.33 -7.59
CA SER A 29 -14.07 -7.18 -8.67
C SER A 29 -14.52 -6.72 -10.06
N ALA A 30 -15.60 -5.95 -10.13
CA ALA A 30 -16.13 -5.32 -11.34
C ALA A 30 -15.78 -3.82 -11.41
N PHE A 31 -14.72 -3.39 -10.74
CA PHE A 31 -14.29 -1.99 -10.79
C PHE A 31 -13.87 -1.60 -12.20
N GLU A 32 -14.46 -0.52 -12.69
CA GLU A 32 -14.11 0.13 -13.95
C GLU A 32 -13.76 1.60 -13.68
N VAL A 33 -12.77 2.10 -14.40
CA VAL A 33 -12.41 3.51 -14.35
C VAL A 33 -13.55 4.32 -14.98
N PRO A 34 -14.10 5.34 -14.29
CA PRO A 34 -15.19 6.14 -14.85
C PRO A 34 -14.70 6.96 -16.06
N GLU A 35 -15.58 7.15 -17.07
CA GLU A 35 -15.26 7.94 -18.27
C GLU A 35 -14.93 9.41 -17.93
N THR A 36 -15.46 9.92 -16.83
CA THR A 36 -15.24 11.31 -16.38
C THR A 36 -15.11 11.38 -14.86
N PHE A 37 -14.19 12.23 -14.41
CA PHE A 37 -14.07 12.56 -12.99
C PHE A 37 -15.00 13.73 -12.62
N ASP A 38 -15.90 13.52 -11.65
CA ASP A 38 -16.84 14.55 -11.22
C ASP A 38 -16.16 15.54 -10.25
N THR A 39 -15.71 16.67 -10.79
CA THR A 39 -15.08 17.73 -10.02
C THR A 39 -16.05 18.56 -9.16
N SER A 40 -17.37 18.39 -9.33
CA SER A 40 -18.37 19.08 -8.52
C SER A 40 -18.62 18.41 -7.17
N ARG A 41 -18.25 17.13 -7.04
CA ARG A 41 -18.37 16.34 -5.82
C ARG A 41 -17.14 16.49 -4.95
N GLN A 42 -17.33 16.56 -3.63
CA GLN A 42 -16.24 16.49 -2.65
C GLN A 42 -15.92 15.03 -2.31
N TYR A 43 -14.65 14.70 -2.26
CA TYR A 43 -14.14 13.36 -1.93
C TYR A 43 -13.21 13.45 -0.72
N GLU A 44 -13.34 12.49 0.17
CA GLU A 44 -12.43 12.31 1.30
C GLU A 44 -11.71 10.97 1.11
N ILE A 45 -10.38 11.02 1.09
CA ILE A 45 -9.51 9.85 0.94
C ILE A 45 -8.68 9.68 2.21
N THR A 46 -8.58 8.46 2.70
CA THR A 46 -7.68 8.11 3.78
C THR A 46 -6.45 7.40 3.22
N PHE A 47 -5.27 7.91 3.58
CA PHE A 47 -3.98 7.31 3.24
C PHE A 47 -3.24 6.86 4.50
N TRP A 48 -2.95 5.56 4.60
CA TRP A 48 -2.21 4.99 5.71
C TRP A 48 -0.78 4.67 5.28
N ALA A 49 0.19 5.32 5.91
CA ALA A 49 1.58 5.23 5.54
C ALA A 49 2.48 4.93 6.74
N LYS A 50 3.56 4.21 6.50
CA LYS A 50 4.64 4.05 7.49
C LYS A 50 5.60 5.23 7.38
N ASN A 51 6.01 5.78 8.51
CA ASN A 51 7.19 6.64 8.61
C ASN A 51 8.28 5.94 9.41
N ASP A 52 9.50 5.96 8.91
CA ASP A 52 10.67 5.44 9.59
C ASP A 52 11.22 6.47 10.59
N THR A 53 10.52 6.86 11.60
CA THR A 53 10.98 7.84 12.60
C THR A 53 11.75 9.06 12.01
N ASN A 54 11.88 9.10 10.69
CA ASN A 54 12.54 10.13 9.94
C ASN A 54 11.55 11.26 9.62
N ALA A 55 11.76 12.43 10.21
CA ALA A 55 10.95 13.61 9.98
C ALA A 55 10.86 13.98 8.47
N THR A 56 11.91 13.71 7.69
CA THR A 56 11.96 13.97 6.26
C THR A 56 10.89 13.19 5.50
N GLN A 57 10.70 11.90 5.79
CA GLN A 57 9.67 11.10 5.12
C GLN A 57 8.25 11.61 5.40
N THR A 58 7.97 11.99 6.65
CA THR A 58 6.70 12.60 7.01
C THR A 58 6.46 13.91 6.26
N THR A 59 7.51 14.73 6.11
CA THR A 59 7.43 15.98 5.34
C THR A 59 7.11 15.71 3.88
N ILE A 60 7.80 14.74 3.26
CA ILE A 60 7.55 14.35 1.85
C ILE A 60 6.09 13.92 1.63
N TYR A 61 5.51 13.10 2.53
CA TYR A 61 4.10 12.71 2.40
C TYR A 61 3.17 13.91 2.49
N LYS A 62 3.41 14.83 3.43
CA LYS A 62 2.57 16.03 3.57
C LYS A 62 2.67 16.95 2.36
N GLU A 63 3.88 17.22 1.89
CA GLU A 63 4.10 18.04 0.69
C GLU A 63 3.46 17.41 -0.56
N ALA A 64 3.54 16.07 -0.70
CA ALA A 64 2.89 15.37 -1.80
C ALA A 64 1.36 15.49 -1.73
N ILE A 65 0.77 15.39 -0.53
CA ILE A 65 -0.66 15.57 -0.31
C ILE A 65 -1.08 17.01 -0.60
N GLU A 66 -0.37 18.01 -0.07
CA GLU A 66 -0.64 19.42 -0.33
C GLU A 66 -0.59 19.75 -1.83
N ASN A 67 0.40 19.22 -2.55
CA ASN A 67 0.49 19.36 -4.00
C ASN A 67 -0.69 18.70 -4.71
N PHE A 68 -1.05 17.47 -4.33
CA PHE A 68 -2.19 16.76 -4.89
C PHE A 68 -3.51 17.51 -4.67
N GLU A 69 -3.79 17.96 -3.45
CA GLU A 69 -5.00 18.73 -3.10
C GLU A 69 -5.05 20.09 -3.83
N SER A 70 -3.89 20.70 -4.12
CA SER A 70 -3.83 21.93 -4.91
C SER A 70 -4.25 21.72 -6.37
N LEU A 71 -3.98 20.54 -6.93
CA LEU A 71 -4.38 20.14 -8.28
C LEU A 71 -5.85 19.69 -8.33
N TYR A 72 -6.31 19.04 -7.27
CA TYR A 72 -7.66 18.48 -7.14
C TYR A 72 -8.37 19.05 -5.88
N PRO A 73 -8.81 20.32 -5.92
CA PRO A 73 -9.32 21.00 -4.72
C PRO A 73 -10.64 20.43 -4.18
N ASN A 74 -11.26 19.52 -4.90
CA ASN A 74 -12.43 18.77 -4.49
C ASN A 74 -12.09 17.43 -3.81
N ILE A 75 -10.80 17.13 -3.59
CA ILE A 75 -10.34 15.95 -2.87
C ILE A 75 -9.59 16.38 -1.62
N THR A 76 -9.91 15.77 -0.50
CA THR A 76 -9.16 15.93 0.77
C THR A 76 -8.54 14.60 1.15
N VAL A 77 -7.25 14.59 1.51
CA VAL A 77 -6.50 13.38 1.88
C VAL A 77 -6.14 13.41 3.36
N THR A 78 -6.71 12.50 4.14
CA THR A 78 -6.35 12.32 5.55
C THR A 78 -5.22 11.31 5.69
N LEU A 79 -4.04 11.78 6.10
CA LEU A 79 -2.86 10.96 6.35
C LEU A 79 -2.87 10.38 7.76
N LYS A 80 -2.79 9.04 7.87
CA LYS A 80 -2.51 8.34 9.13
C LYS A 80 -1.12 7.70 9.06
N LEU A 81 -0.25 8.04 10.00
CA LEU A 81 1.12 7.54 10.08
C LEU A 81 1.24 6.42 11.10
N TYR A 82 2.00 5.41 10.74
CA TYR A 82 2.34 4.25 11.55
C TYR A 82 3.85 4.13 11.67
N THR A 83 4.34 3.52 12.74
CA THR A 83 5.77 3.25 12.94
C THR A 83 6.19 1.90 12.35
N ASP A 84 5.25 0.99 12.15
CA ASP A 84 5.51 -0.36 11.66
C ASP A 84 4.49 -0.82 10.60
N TYR A 85 4.93 -1.63 9.63
CA TYR A 85 4.03 -2.21 8.62
C TYR A 85 3.08 -3.25 9.20
N GLY A 86 3.49 -3.93 10.29
CA GLY A 86 2.65 -4.87 11.01
C GLY A 86 1.46 -4.19 11.68
N ASP A 87 1.63 -2.95 12.14
CA ASP A 87 0.53 -2.16 12.70
C ASP A 87 -0.48 -1.77 11.62
N ILE A 88 -0.02 -1.36 10.42
CA ILE A 88 -0.91 -1.14 9.27
C ILE A 88 -1.67 -2.42 8.93
N TYR A 89 -0.97 -3.54 8.84
CA TYR A 89 -1.55 -4.85 8.54
C TYR A 89 -2.66 -5.23 9.51
N ASN A 90 -2.39 -5.15 10.82
CA ASN A 90 -3.34 -5.50 11.86
C ASN A 90 -4.57 -4.56 11.86
N ASP A 91 -4.34 -3.26 11.67
CA ASP A 91 -5.41 -2.28 11.59
C ASP A 91 -6.28 -2.51 10.35
N VAL A 92 -5.69 -2.79 9.18
CA VAL A 92 -6.48 -3.11 7.97
C VAL A 92 -7.37 -4.32 8.23
N ILE A 93 -6.82 -5.43 8.72
CA ILE A 93 -7.60 -6.66 9.00
C ILE A 93 -8.73 -6.38 9.99
N THR A 94 -8.46 -5.63 11.05
CA THR A 94 -9.48 -5.29 12.06
C THR A 94 -10.59 -4.45 11.46
N ASN A 95 -10.25 -3.53 10.55
CA ASN A 95 -11.21 -2.62 9.93
C ASN A 95 -11.99 -3.23 8.74
N ILE A 96 -11.57 -4.37 8.20
CA ILE A 96 -12.33 -5.08 7.15
C ILE A 96 -13.75 -5.39 7.64
N SER A 97 -13.89 -5.92 8.85
CA SER A 97 -15.19 -6.32 9.39
C SER A 97 -16.13 -5.14 9.68
N THR A 98 -15.59 -3.94 9.83
CA THR A 98 -16.35 -2.71 10.11
C THR A 98 -16.55 -1.83 8.87
N GLY A 99 -15.93 -2.17 7.74
CA GLY A 99 -16.00 -1.38 6.52
C GLY A 99 -15.30 -0.01 6.64
N THR A 100 -14.29 0.09 7.51
CA THR A 100 -13.54 1.34 7.78
C THR A 100 -12.06 1.23 7.37
N THR A 101 -11.76 0.38 6.40
CA THR A 101 -10.44 0.26 5.79
C THR A 101 -10.01 1.57 5.10
N PRO A 102 -8.71 1.84 4.97
CA PRO A 102 -8.23 3.00 4.23
C PRO A 102 -8.57 2.89 2.74
N ASN A 103 -8.65 4.03 2.05
CA ASN A 103 -8.73 4.04 0.59
C ASN A 103 -7.40 3.63 -0.04
N VAL A 104 -6.29 4.05 0.56
CA VAL A 104 -4.93 3.72 0.12
C VAL A 104 -4.07 3.41 1.34
N CYS A 105 -3.25 2.37 1.27
CA CYS A 105 -2.23 2.11 2.28
C CYS A 105 -0.92 1.60 1.67
N ILE A 106 0.19 1.88 2.34
CA ILE A 106 1.47 1.26 2.02
C ILE A 106 1.52 -0.10 2.74
N THR A 107 1.79 -1.15 1.99
CA THR A 107 1.77 -2.52 2.51
C THR A 107 2.73 -3.43 1.75
N TYR A 108 2.93 -4.65 2.23
CA TYR A 108 3.65 -5.68 1.49
C TYR A 108 2.70 -6.51 0.59
N PRO A 109 3.19 -7.07 -0.54
CA PRO A 109 2.37 -7.91 -1.42
C PRO A 109 1.74 -9.13 -0.73
N ASP A 110 2.43 -9.77 0.20
CA ASP A 110 1.91 -10.90 0.99
C ASP A 110 0.78 -10.50 1.95
N HIS A 111 0.82 -9.28 2.47
CA HIS A 111 -0.28 -8.74 3.28
C HIS A 111 -1.57 -8.59 2.47
N ILE A 112 -1.45 -8.19 1.19
CA ILE A 112 -2.61 -8.03 0.29
C ILE A 112 -3.37 -9.35 0.14
N ALA A 113 -2.65 -10.48 0.01
CA ALA A 113 -3.27 -11.79 -0.07
C ALA A 113 -4.17 -12.09 1.15
N THR A 114 -3.76 -11.63 2.34
CA THR A 114 -4.59 -11.75 3.55
C THR A 114 -5.79 -10.80 3.50
N TYR A 115 -5.63 -9.57 3.04
CA TYR A 115 -6.76 -8.63 2.91
C TYR A 115 -7.83 -9.15 1.96
N MET A 116 -7.44 -9.86 0.90
CA MET A 116 -8.35 -10.48 -0.07
C MET A 116 -9.17 -11.64 0.50
N THR A 117 -8.90 -12.10 1.72
CA THR A 117 -9.77 -13.08 2.40
C THR A 117 -11.10 -12.47 2.85
N GLY A 118 -11.19 -11.14 2.93
CA GLY A 118 -12.43 -10.41 3.12
C GLY A 118 -13.12 -10.16 1.76
N ASP A 119 -14.45 -10.19 1.76
CA ASP A 119 -15.21 -9.87 0.55
C ASP A 119 -15.05 -8.39 0.18
N ASN A 120 -14.74 -8.09 -1.08
CA ASN A 120 -14.68 -6.73 -1.62
C ASN A 120 -13.77 -5.77 -0.83
N THR A 121 -12.56 -6.21 -0.48
CA THR A 121 -11.62 -5.43 0.35
C THR A 121 -10.52 -4.76 -0.45
N VAL A 122 -10.10 -5.33 -1.57
CA VAL A 122 -9.01 -4.82 -2.40
C VAL A 122 -9.47 -4.68 -3.84
N VAL A 123 -9.20 -3.51 -4.42
CA VAL A 123 -9.55 -3.19 -5.81
C VAL A 123 -8.51 -3.78 -6.76
N PRO A 124 -8.90 -4.55 -7.80
CA PRO A 124 -7.98 -4.91 -8.88
C PRO A 124 -7.62 -3.66 -9.69
N LEU A 125 -6.34 -3.52 -10.03
CA LEU A 125 -5.80 -2.31 -10.66
C LEU A 125 -5.54 -2.45 -12.17
N ASP A 126 -5.88 -3.59 -12.77
CA ASP A 126 -5.60 -3.87 -14.19
C ASP A 126 -6.17 -2.80 -15.12
N THR A 127 -7.38 -2.34 -14.85
CA THR A 127 -8.02 -1.27 -15.64
C THR A 127 -7.32 0.07 -15.47
N LEU A 128 -6.79 0.38 -14.27
CA LEU A 128 -6.00 1.60 -14.03
C LEU A 128 -4.65 1.57 -14.74
N PHE A 129 -4.09 0.38 -15.01
CA PHE A 129 -2.82 0.27 -15.74
C PHE A 129 -3.00 0.41 -17.25
N THR A 130 -4.19 0.18 -17.77
CA THR A 130 -4.50 0.23 -19.20
C THR A 130 -5.37 1.42 -19.61
N ASP A 131 -5.93 2.15 -18.65
CA ASP A 131 -6.77 3.31 -18.94
C ASP A 131 -5.91 4.51 -19.39
N GLU A 132 -6.18 5.01 -20.61
CA GLU A 132 -5.42 6.10 -21.23
C GLU A 132 -5.78 7.48 -20.69
N THR A 133 -6.86 7.57 -19.91
CA THR A 133 -7.42 8.84 -19.43
C THR A 133 -6.97 9.12 -18.00
N TYR A 134 -7.24 8.19 -17.07
CA TYR A 134 -6.99 8.35 -15.63
C TYR A 134 -6.04 7.29 -15.06
N GLY A 135 -5.51 6.40 -15.89
CA GLY A 135 -4.54 5.41 -15.49
C GLY A 135 -3.13 5.98 -15.28
N LEU A 136 -2.15 5.10 -15.16
CA LEU A 136 -0.75 5.49 -15.06
C LEU A 136 -0.30 6.17 -16.37
N GLY A 137 0.18 7.41 -16.28
CA GLY A 137 0.51 8.23 -17.44
C GLY A 137 -0.70 8.76 -18.22
N GLY A 138 -1.90 8.70 -17.61
CA GLY A 138 -3.16 9.08 -18.25
C GLY A 138 -3.22 10.56 -18.64
N SER A 139 -3.91 10.85 -19.76
CA SER A 139 -3.94 12.16 -20.41
C SER A 139 -4.67 13.25 -19.60
N GLU A 140 -5.57 12.87 -18.72
CA GLU A 140 -6.37 13.79 -17.89
C GLU A 140 -5.80 13.95 -16.46
N LEU A 141 -4.65 13.33 -16.15
CA LEU A 141 -3.97 13.55 -14.89
C LEU A 141 -3.34 14.95 -14.87
N LEU A 142 -3.52 15.67 -13.76
CA LEU A 142 -2.99 17.03 -13.58
C LEU A 142 -1.53 17.03 -13.06
N PHE A 143 -0.91 15.87 -12.93
CA PHE A 143 0.48 15.69 -12.50
C PHE A 143 1.19 14.71 -13.43
N ASP A 144 2.51 14.78 -13.45
CA ASP A 144 3.36 13.86 -14.21
C ASP A 144 3.38 12.50 -13.51
N SER A 145 2.68 11.54 -14.07
CA SER A 145 2.56 10.17 -13.56
C SER A 145 3.42 9.24 -14.40
N PRO A 146 4.15 8.30 -13.80
CA PRO A 146 4.86 7.29 -14.57
C PRO A 146 3.87 6.45 -15.38
N THR A 147 4.29 6.01 -16.55
CA THR A 147 3.61 4.97 -17.32
C THR A 147 3.96 3.58 -16.78
N VAL A 148 3.18 2.57 -17.14
CA VAL A 148 3.46 1.17 -16.72
C VAL A 148 4.85 0.71 -17.19
N ASP A 149 5.27 1.13 -18.38
CA ASP A 149 6.56 0.75 -18.98
C ASP A 149 7.78 1.35 -18.24
N GLU A 150 7.57 2.40 -17.45
CA GLU A 150 8.61 3.00 -16.61
C GLU A 150 8.77 2.29 -15.27
N ILE A 151 7.84 1.40 -14.91
CA ILE A 151 7.92 0.60 -13.68
C ILE A 151 8.80 -0.63 -13.95
N ILE A 152 9.74 -0.89 -13.05
CA ILE A 152 10.61 -2.08 -13.15
C ILE A 152 9.75 -3.35 -13.17
N PRO A 153 9.80 -4.16 -14.25
CA PRO A 153 8.88 -5.29 -14.44
C PRO A 153 8.91 -6.32 -13.30
N GLN A 154 10.08 -6.56 -12.70
CA GLN A 154 10.21 -7.48 -11.57
C GLN A 154 9.43 -7.02 -10.34
N PHE A 155 9.42 -5.72 -10.08
CA PHE A 155 8.68 -5.15 -8.94
C PHE A 155 7.18 -5.14 -9.22
N LEU A 156 6.79 -4.87 -10.47
CA LEU A 156 5.39 -4.91 -10.86
C LEU A 156 4.83 -6.34 -10.77
N ALA A 157 5.60 -7.34 -11.19
CA ALA A 157 5.20 -8.75 -11.14
C ALA A 157 4.90 -9.24 -9.70
N GLU A 158 5.59 -8.69 -8.69
CA GLU A 158 5.32 -9.03 -7.28
C GLU A 158 3.97 -8.48 -6.77
N CYS A 159 3.35 -7.55 -7.50
CA CYS A 159 2.05 -6.98 -7.17
C CYS A 159 0.88 -7.78 -7.77
N GLN A 160 1.17 -8.88 -8.47
CA GLN A 160 0.15 -9.78 -9.03
C GLN A 160 -0.24 -10.89 -8.06
N ILE A 161 -1.55 -11.11 -7.93
CA ILE A 161 -2.13 -12.24 -7.21
C ILE A 161 -3.20 -12.85 -8.14
N GLY A 162 -3.07 -14.15 -8.44
CA GLY A 162 -4.01 -14.82 -9.33
C GLY A 162 -4.08 -14.26 -10.76
N GLY A 163 -3.03 -13.56 -11.20
CA GLY A 163 -2.93 -12.97 -12.54
C GLY A 163 -3.49 -11.55 -12.67
N GLN A 164 -3.96 -10.94 -11.59
CA GLN A 164 -4.42 -9.56 -11.53
C GLN A 164 -3.52 -8.71 -10.64
N TYR A 165 -3.39 -7.42 -10.93
CA TYR A 165 -2.64 -6.47 -10.14
C TYR A 165 -3.49 -5.90 -9.00
N TYR A 166 -2.95 -5.88 -7.77
CA TYR A 166 -3.63 -5.34 -6.59
C TYR A 166 -2.81 -4.26 -5.87
N ALA A 167 -1.65 -3.91 -6.40
CA ALA A 167 -0.82 -2.84 -5.90
C ALA A 167 0.03 -2.22 -7.01
N VAL A 168 0.59 -1.05 -6.71
CA VAL A 168 1.64 -0.39 -7.49
C VAL A 168 2.92 -0.41 -6.65
N PRO A 169 4.09 -0.77 -7.20
CA PRO A 169 5.36 -0.70 -6.48
C PRO A 169 5.64 0.75 -6.06
N PHE A 170 5.91 0.97 -4.78
CA PHE A 170 6.19 2.31 -4.26
C PHE A 170 7.62 2.43 -3.76
N MET A 171 8.00 1.65 -2.74
CA MET A 171 9.36 1.62 -2.20
C MET A 171 9.85 0.18 -2.18
N ARG A 172 11.06 -0.04 -2.73
CA ARG A 172 11.70 -1.35 -2.71
C ARG A 172 13.10 -1.19 -2.13
N SER A 173 13.44 -2.08 -1.22
CA SER A 173 14.78 -2.20 -0.69
C SER A 173 15.40 -3.52 -1.15
N THR A 174 16.72 -3.55 -1.21
CA THR A 174 17.48 -4.77 -1.47
C THR A 174 18.62 -4.87 -0.48
N GLU A 175 19.02 -6.09 -0.20
CA GLU A 175 20.24 -6.35 0.54
C GLU A 175 21.42 -6.35 -0.42
N ALA A 176 22.51 -5.72 -0.04
CA ALA A 176 23.74 -5.70 -0.81
C ALA A 176 24.94 -5.96 0.11
N CYS A 177 25.85 -6.81 -0.34
CA CYS A 177 27.11 -7.03 0.33
C CYS A 177 28.12 -5.99 -0.14
N TYR A 178 28.57 -5.13 0.76
CA TYR A 178 29.66 -4.17 0.50
C TYR A 178 30.98 -4.78 0.94
N ILE A 179 31.92 -4.90 0.00
CA ILE A 179 33.25 -5.45 0.27
C ILE A 179 34.29 -4.37 0.14
N ASN A 180 35.10 -4.17 1.20
CA ASN A 180 36.28 -3.33 1.14
C ASN A 180 37.40 -4.05 0.38
N LYS A 181 37.52 -3.81 -0.92
CA LYS A 181 38.49 -4.46 -1.79
C LYS A 181 39.93 -4.25 -1.30
N THR A 182 40.27 -3.03 -0.90
CA THR A 182 41.63 -2.71 -0.43
C THR A 182 42.01 -3.52 0.82
N TYR A 183 41.05 -3.72 1.73
CA TYR A 183 41.27 -4.53 2.92
C TYR A 183 41.41 -6.01 2.59
N VAL A 184 40.59 -6.56 1.69
CA VAL A 184 40.70 -7.95 1.19
C VAL A 184 42.07 -8.19 0.58
N GLU A 185 42.56 -7.26 -0.25
CA GLU A 185 43.90 -7.35 -0.87
C GLU A 185 45.03 -7.23 0.17
N ALA A 186 44.87 -6.41 1.21
CA ALA A 186 45.84 -6.30 2.30
C ALA A 186 45.92 -7.60 3.15
N LEU A 187 44.86 -8.39 3.21
CA LEU A 187 44.83 -9.72 3.82
C LEU A 187 45.50 -10.80 2.92
N GLY A 188 45.93 -10.44 1.71
CA GLY A 188 46.54 -11.36 0.77
C GLY A 188 45.56 -12.11 -0.16
N TYR A 189 44.30 -11.74 -0.18
CA TYR A 189 43.30 -12.31 -1.04
C TYR A 189 43.06 -11.48 -2.29
N THR A 190 42.65 -12.15 -3.36
CA THR A 190 42.16 -11.50 -4.58
C THR A 190 40.65 -11.61 -4.62
N LEU A 191 39.94 -10.46 -4.66
CA LEU A 191 38.50 -10.43 -4.75
C LEU A 191 38.06 -11.01 -6.11
N PRO A 192 37.32 -12.14 -6.14
CA PRO A 192 36.79 -12.71 -7.38
C PRO A 192 35.67 -11.82 -7.95
N GLU A 193 35.43 -11.92 -9.25
CA GLU A 193 34.33 -11.22 -9.92
C GLU A 193 32.95 -11.57 -9.33
N THR A 194 32.79 -12.85 -8.93
CA THR A 194 31.59 -13.35 -8.26
C THR A 194 31.99 -13.98 -6.93
N PRO A 195 31.94 -13.24 -5.83
CA PRO A 195 32.25 -13.76 -4.50
C PRO A 195 31.25 -14.85 -4.09
N THR A 196 31.77 -15.94 -3.53
CA THR A 196 30.95 -17.00 -2.91
C THR A 196 30.90 -16.82 -1.40
N TRP A 197 29.97 -17.47 -0.73
CA TRP A 197 29.92 -17.49 0.73
C TRP A 197 31.17 -18.09 1.35
N ASP A 198 31.75 -19.12 0.75
CA ASP A 198 33.01 -19.72 1.23
C ASP A 198 34.15 -18.71 1.20
N PHE A 199 34.27 -17.94 0.11
CA PHE A 199 35.25 -16.85 0.02
C PHE A 199 35.01 -15.79 1.10
N ILE A 200 33.77 -15.37 1.33
CA ILE A 200 33.42 -14.39 2.34
C ILE A 200 33.78 -14.90 3.75
N TRP A 201 33.52 -16.18 4.04
CA TRP A 201 33.90 -16.82 5.31
C TRP A 201 35.40 -16.84 5.51
N GLU A 202 36.17 -17.32 4.51
CA GLU A 202 37.62 -17.43 4.58
C GLU A 202 38.27 -16.04 4.83
N VAL A 203 37.84 -15.01 4.10
CA VAL A 203 38.37 -13.64 4.28
C VAL A 203 37.98 -13.08 5.65
N SER A 204 36.76 -13.37 6.12
CA SER A 204 36.30 -12.92 7.43
C SER A 204 37.10 -13.56 8.58
N GLU A 205 37.40 -14.87 8.49
CA GLU A 205 38.26 -15.56 9.46
C GLU A 205 39.69 -14.98 9.47
N ALA A 206 40.26 -14.69 8.30
CA ALA A 206 41.56 -14.07 8.19
C ALA A 206 41.59 -12.64 8.79
N ALA A 207 40.50 -11.89 8.59
CA ALA A 207 40.35 -10.56 9.19
C ALA A 207 40.31 -10.63 10.73
N MET A 208 39.48 -11.53 11.28
CA MET A 208 39.40 -11.71 12.75
C MET A 208 40.74 -12.17 13.37
N ALA A 209 41.52 -12.97 12.63
CA ALA A 209 42.82 -13.42 13.11
C ALA A 209 43.88 -12.32 13.16
N GLN A 210 43.74 -11.23 12.41
CA GLN A 210 44.62 -10.06 12.49
C GLN A 210 44.30 -9.13 13.65
N ASP A 211 43.07 -9.07 14.09
CA ASP A 211 42.58 -8.19 15.16
C ASP A 211 42.68 -8.86 16.55
N ALA A 212 43.11 -10.13 16.63
CA ALA A 212 43.27 -10.89 17.85
C ALA A 212 44.73 -10.88 18.33
#